data_8925334c4bf5b7425785376e40583967
#
_entry.id   8925334c4bf5b7425785376e40583967
#
_cell.length_a   1.000
_cell.length_b   1.000
_cell.length_c   1.000
_cell.angle_alpha   90.00
_cell.angle_beta   90.00
_cell.angle_gamma   90.00
#
_symmetry.space_group_name_H-M   'P 1'
#
loop_
_entity.id
_entity.type
_entity.pdbx_description
1 polymer ?
#
loop_
_entity_poly.entity_id
_entity_poly.type
_entity_poly.pdbx_seq_one_letter_code
_entity_poly.pdbx_strand_id
1 'polypeptide(L)'
;MDLKYDPNAKLLTEAEIYKVIPKQFTIVCHTINVIVKDWIIPNNPEKDSSFYGQWNDVKCIIEIARAVKVGNEVIPLTIEQIKNTFYHEMFHCFFFFGQVPQDEMIVQALANFMREFETTKK
;
A
#
# COMPACT_ATOMS: atom_id res chain seq x y z
N MET A 1 7.59 -1.89 -7.34
CA MET A 1 8.32 -1.02 -6.39
C MET A 1 9.77 -1.41 -6.38
N ASP A 2 10.66 -0.41 -6.49
CA ASP A 2 12.10 -0.63 -6.60
C ASP A 2 12.82 -0.64 -5.26
N LEU A 3 12.06 -0.68 -4.16
CA LEU A 3 12.64 -0.68 -2.83
C LEU A 3 13.21 -2.06 -2.52
N LYS A 4 14.47 -2.07 -2.13
CA LYS A 4 15.21 -3.31 -1.94
C LYS A 4 14.84 -4.01 -0.64
N TYR A 5 14.92 -5.34 -0.68
CA TYR A 5 14.85 -6.16 0.51
C TYR A 5 15.98 -5.82 1.47
N ASP A 6 15.62 -5.59 2.73
CA ASP A 6 16.58 -5.36 3.82
C ASP A 6 16.46 -6.52 4.79
N PRO A 7 17.46 -7.42 4.86
CA PRO A 7 17.41 -8.58 5.76
C PRO A 7 17.42 -8.21 7.25
N ASN A 8 17.76 -6.97 7.57
CA ASN A 8 17.78 -6.47 8.94
C ASN A 8 16.53 -5.68 9.29
N ALA A 9 15.58 -5.57 8.37
CA ALA A 9 14.36 -4.83 8.62
C ALA A 9 13.53 -5.51 9.70
N LYS A 10 13.05 -4.69 10.66
CA LYS A 10 12.21 -5.16 11.73
C LYS A 10 10.74 -5.11 11.31
N LEU A 11 9.95 -6.09 11.73
CA LEU A 11 8.52 -6.08 11.51
C LEU A 11 7.90 -4.92 12.29
N LEU A 12 7.25 -4.00 11.57
CA LEU A 12 6.62 -2.82 12.16
C LEU A 12 5.31 -3.20 12.83
N THR A 13 4.98 -2.51 13.92
CA THR A 13 3.68 -2.67 14.58
C THR A 13 2.62 -1.85 13.84
N GLU A 14 1.34 -2.18 14.04
CA GLU A 14 0.26 -1.37 13.49
C GLU A 14 0.35 0.08 13.96
N ALA A 15 0.68 0.29 15.23
CA ALA A 15 0.82 1.64 15.79
C ALA A 15 1.89 2.45 15.06
N GLU A 16 3.02 1.83 14.75
CA GLU A 16 4.09 2.48 14.00
C GLU A 16 3.64 2.84 12.59
N ILE A 17 2.90 1.95 11.94
CA ILE A 17 2.40 2.15 10.58
C ILE A 17 1.38 3.29 10.55
N TYR A 18 0.43 3.29 11.49
CA TYR A 18 -0.60 4.34 11.54
C TYR A 18 -0.07 5.71 11.96
N LYS A 19 1.19 5.82 12.33
CA LYS A 19 1.84 7.14 12.50
C LYS A 19 2.17 7.79 11.15
N VAL A 20 2.30 7.00 10.08
CA VAL A 20 2.73 7.52 8.77
C VAL A 20 1.65 7.40 7.69
N ILE A 21 0.61 6.60 7.92
CA ILE A 21 -0.54 6.50 7.02
C ILE A 21 -1.82 6.63 7.85
N PRO A 22 -2.91 7.14 7.28
CA PRO A 22 -4.15 7.30 8.04
C PRO A 22 -4.88 5.96 8.24
N LYS A 23 -5.72 5.90 9.27
CA LYS A 23 -6.63 4.76 9.48
C LYS A 23 -7.84 4.84 8.57
N GLN A 24 -8.21 6.04 8.17
CA GLN A 24 -9.29 6.28 7.22
C GLN A 24 -9.13 7.66 6.61
N PHE A 25 -9.72 7.85 5.45
CA PHE A 25 -9.75 9.15 4.79
C PHE A 25 -11.00 9.23 3.91
N THR A 26 -11.32 10.43 3.45
CA THR A 26 -12.45 10.65 2.56
C THR A 26 -11.96 11.07 1.18
N ILE A 27 -12.50 10.43 0.15
CA ILE A 27 -12.20 10.78 -1.23
C ILE A 27 -13.52 10.75 -2.02
N VAL A 28 -13.79 11.82 -2.76
CA VAL A 28 -15.02 11.99 -3.54
C VAL A 28 -16.26 11.60 -2.70
N CYS A 29 -16.33 12.12 -1.47
CA CYS A 29 -17.42 11.90 -0.51
C CYS A 29 -17.55 10.45 0.00
N HIS A 30 -16.59 9.58 -0.30
CA HIS A 30 -16.57 8.21 0.20
C HIS A 30 -15.54 8.05 1.32
N THR A 31 -15.94 7.38 2.40
CA THR A 31 -15.02 7.07 3.50
C THR A 31 -14.30 5.75 3.19
N ILE A 32 -12.99 5.81 3.18
CA ILE A 32 -12.13 4.66 2.90
C ILE A 32 -11.41 4.27 4.19
N ASN A 33 -11.54 3.03 4.58
CA ASN A 33 -10.83 2.48 5.74
C ASN A 33 -9.52 1.84 5.29
N VAL A 34 -8.47 2.08 6.05
CA VAL A 34 -7.15 1.53 5.78
C VAL A 34 -6.85 0.47 6.83
N ILE A 35 -6.67 -0.76 6.39
CA ILE A 35 -6.50 -1.91 7.28
C ILE A 35 -5.09 -2.48 7.08
N VAL A 36 -4.36 -2.62 8.18
CA VAL A 36 -3.03 -3.23 8.17
C VAL A 36 -3.17 -4.72 8.39
N LYS A 37 -2.52 -5.50 7.54
CA LYS A 37 -2.49 -6.97 7.63
C LYS A 37 -1.05 -7.44 7.75
N ASP A 38 -0.87 -8.63 8.32
CA ASP A 38 0.46 -9.23 8.41
C ASP A 38 1.05 -9.46 7.00
N TRP A 39 0.26 -10.07 6.13
CA TRP A 39 0.54 -10.18 4.69
C TRP A 39 -0.76 -10.38 3.96
N ILE A 40 -0.73 -10.15 2.63
CA ILE A 40 -1.92 -10.28 1.78
C ILE A 40 -1.65 -11.37 0.75
N ILE A 41 -2.47 -12.42 0.80
CA ILE A 41 -2.35 -13.55 -0.13
C ILE A 41 -3.15 -13.23 -1.39
N PRO A 42 -2.54 -13.32 -2.60
CA PRO A 42 -3.29 -13.09 -3.83
C PRO A 42 -4.34 -14.18 -4.04
N ASN A 43 -5.42 -13.82 -4.73
CA ASN A 43 -6.48 -14.77 -5.05
C ASN A 43 -6.04 -15.82 -6.09
N ASN A 44 -4.93 -15.59 -6.76
CA ASN A 44 -4.40 -16.51 -7.74
C ASN A 44 -3.40 -17.47 -7.06
N PRO A 45 -3.74 -18.76 -6.89
CA PRO A 45 -2.87 -19.72 -6.19
C PRO A 45 -1.55 -20.01 -6.92
N GLU A 46 -1.42 -19.61 -8.18
CA GLU A 46 -0.19 -19.82 -8.93
C GLU A 46 0.91 -18.82 -8.60
N LYS A 47 0.60 -17.77 -7.84
CA LYS A 47 1.59 -16.78 -7.43
C LYS A 47 2.18 -17.14 -6.07
N ASP A 48 3.49 -17.28 -6.02
CA ASP A 48 4.21 -17.65 -4.81
C ASP A 48 4.46 -16.47 -3.87
N SER A 49 4.17 -15.25 -4.31
CA SER A 49 4.41 -14.04 -3.52
C SER A 49 3.11 -13.35 -3.13
N SER A 50 3.11 -12.70 -1.97
CA SER A 50 1.98 -11.91 -1.51
C SER A 50 2.04 -10.48 -2.07
N PHE A 51 0.93 -9.76 -1.97
CA PHE A 51 0.85 -8.36 -2.38
C PHE A 51 1.38 -7.44 -1.28
N TYR A 52 1.88 -6.27 -1.68
CA TYR A 52 2.20 -5.19 -0.74
C TYR A 52 0.94 -4.52 -0.21
N GLY A 53 -0.09 -4.42 -1.05
CA GLY A 53 -1.36 -3.83 -0.68
C GLY A 53 -2.38 -4.06 -1.77
N GLN A 54 -3.65 -3.73 -1.48
CA GLN A 54 -4.72 -3.84 -2.47
C GLN A 54 -5.89 -2.91 -2.13
N TRP A 55 -6.56 -2.45 -3.17
CA TRP A 55 -7.79 -1.68 -3.09
C TRP A 55 -8.97 -2.60 -3.34
N ASN A 56 -9.99 -2.54 -2.47
CA ASN A 56 -11.23 -3.29 -2.62
C ASN A 56 -12.37 -2.30 -2.80
N ASP A 57 -12.88 -2.17 -4.02
CA ASP A 57 -13.90 -1.20 -4.36
C ASP A 57 -15.27 -1.53 -3.76
N VAL A 58 -15.57 -2.80 -3.55
CA VAL A 58 -16.85 -3.23 -2.99
C VAL A 58 -16.96 -2.86 -1.52
N LYS A 59 -15.89 -3.05 -0.76
CA LYS A 59 -15.85 -2.77 0.68
C LYS A 59 -15.37 -1.38 1.02
N CYS A 60 -14.84 -0.63 0.04
CA CYS A 60 -14.22 0.68 0.25
C CYS A 60 -13.07 0.59 1.28
N ILE A 61 -12.19 -0.37 1.08
CA ILE A 61 -11.08 -0.66 1.98
C ILE A 61 -9.78 -0.69 1.21
N ILE A 62 -8.74 -0.09 1.77
CA ILE A 62 -7.35 -0.30 1.34
C ILE A 62 -6.70 -1.21 2.36
N GLU A 63 -6.15 -2.32 1.91
CA GLU A 63 -5.39 -3.22 2.76
C GLU A 63 -3.91 -2.99 2.51
N ILE A 64 -3.15 -2.84 3.58
CA ILE A 64 -1.70 -2.61 3.54
C ILE A 64 -1.01 -3.74 4.30
N ALA A 65 -0.09 -4.43 3.63
CA ALA A 65 0.68 -5.48 4.27
C ALA A 65 1.86 -4.87 5.03
N ARG A 66 2.17 -5.38 6.22
CA ARG A 66 3.39 -4.99 6.93
C ARG A 66 4.57 -5.91 6.62
N ALA A 67 4.31 -6.99 5.90
CA ALA A 67 5.33 -7.92 5.41
C ALA A 67 4.85 -8.55 4.12
N VAL A 68 5.77 -9.10 3.35
CA VAL A 68 5.44 -9.95 2.19
C VAL A 68 5.91 -11.35 2.47
N LYS A 69 5.14 -12.32 1.98
CA LYS A 69 5.48 -13.73 2.12
C LYS A 69 5.94 -14.27 0.79
N VAL A 70 7.18 -14.74 0.73
CA VAL A 70 7.77 -15.35 -0.48
C VAL A 70 8.18 -16.77 -0.10
N GLY A 71 7.41 -17.75 -0.61
CA GLY A 71 7.58 -19.12 -0.18
C GLY A 71 7.29 -19.24 1.32
N ASN A 72 8.28 -19.70 2.09
CA ASN A 72 8.17 -19.79 3.55
C ASN A 72 8.82 -18.61 4.27
N GLU A 73 9.36 -17.65 3.54
CA GLU A 73 9.97 -16.48 4.14
C GLU A 73 8.97 -15.35 4.31
N VAL A 74 9.03 -14.70 5.47
CA VAL A 74 8.27 -13.50 5.75
C VAL A 74 9.27 -12.33 5.78
N ILE A 75 9.08 -11.39 4.86
CA ILE A 75 10.00 -10.27 4.66
C ILE A 75 9.30 -9.00 5.14
N PRO A 76 9.76 -8.40 6.27
CA PRO A 76 9.16 -7.16 6.77
C PRO A 76 9.33 -6.02 5.76
N LEU A 77 8.30 -5.18 5.65
CA LEU A 77 8.34 -4.00 4.80
C LEU A 77 8.84 -2.79 5.61
N THR A 78 9.54 -1.90 4.93
CA THR A 78 10.02 -0.66 5.54
C THR A 78 8.90 0.38 5.55
N ILE A 79 9.07 1.43 6.36
CA ILE A 79 8.14 2.57 6.40
C ILE A 79 8.00 3.17 4.99
N GLU A 80 9.10 3.31 4.26
CA GLU A 80 9.05 3.88 2.90
C GLU A 80 8.25 3.00 1.93
N GLN A 81 8.39 1.69 2.03
CA GLN A 81 7.61 0.76 1.22
C GLN A 81 6.12 0.85 1.56
N ILE A 82 5.80 0.93 2.85
CA ILE A 82 4.42 1.03 3.32
C ILE A 82 3.78 2.34 2.85
N LYS A 83 4.48 3.46 2.98
CA LYS A 83 3.99 4.75 2.50
C LYS A 83 3.76 4.73 1.00
N ASN A 84 4.71 4.20 0.24
CA ASN A 84 4.60 4.12 -1.21
C ASN A 84 3.42 3.25 -1.63
N THR A 85 3.22 2.13 -0.95
CA THR A 85 2.10 1.22 -1.20
C THR A 85 0.77 1.91 -0.89
N PHE A 86 0.69 2.64 0.23
CA PHE A 86 -0.52 3.38 0.56
C PHE A 86 -0.87 4.40 -0.52
N TYR A 87 0.09 5.20 -0.98
CA TYR A 87 -0.17 6.17 -2.03
C TYR A 87 -0.58 5.49 -3.34
N HIS A 88 0.02 4.36 -3.66
CA HIS A 88 -0.34 3.59 -4.85
C HIS A 88 -1.81 3.18 -4.81
N GLU A 89 -2.26 2.58 -3.70
CA GLU A 89 -3.66 2.16 -3.57
C GLU A 89 -4.61 3.35 -3.45
N MET A 90 -4.17 4.44 -2.82
CA MET A 90 -4.96 5.66 -2.74
C MET A 90 -5.24 6.24 -4.13
N PHE A 91 -4.26 6.22 -5.03
CA PHE A 91 -4.47 6.71 -6.39
C PHE A 91 -5.35 5.78 -7.22
N HIS A 92 -5.30 4.46 -7.00
CA HIS A 92 -6.29 3.55 -7.59
C HIS A 92 -7.70 3.92 -7.15
N CYS A 93 -7.86 4.21 -5.87
CA CYS A 93 -9.11 4.63 -5.29
C CYS A 93 -9.60 5.95 -5.90
N PHE A 94 -8.71 6.93 -6.04
CA PHE A 94 -9.01 8.21 -6.67
C PHE A 94 -9.46 8.03 -8.11
N PHE A 95 -8.75 7.20 -8.87
CA PHE A 95 -9.11 6.95 -10.28
C PHE A 95 -10.47 6.25 -10.37
N PHE A 96 -10.73 5.30 -9.48
CA PHE A 96 -12.01 4.60 -9.45
C PHE A 96 -13.18 5.57 -9.23
N PHE A 97 -13.12 6.37 -8.16
CA PHE A 97 -14.22 7.29 -7.84
C PHE A 97 -14.27 8.49 -8.79
N GLY A 98 -13.15 8.88 -9.36
CA GLY A 98 -13.08 9.94 -10.36
C GLY A 98 -13.45 9.49 -11.75
N GLN A 99 -13.74 8.20 -11.95
CA GLN A 99 -14.06 7.62 -13.26
C GLN A 99 -12.95 7.84 -14.29
N VAL A 100 -11.69 7.82 -13.80
CA VAL A 100 -10.51 7.91 -14.65
C VAL A 100 -10.05 6.49 -14.96
N PRO A 101 -9.70 6.18 -16.22
CA PRO A 101 -9.20 4.84 -16.55
C PRO A 101 -7.98 4.47 -15.71
N GLN A 102 -7.97 3.24 -15.20
CA GLN A 102 -6.86 2.74 -14.39
C GLN A 102 -5.63 2.54 -15.26
N ASP A 103 -4.50 3.06 -14.83
CA ASP A 103 -3.21 2.93 -15.51
C ASP A 103 -2.13 2.74 -14.44
N GLU A 104 -1.59 1.53 -14.37
CA GLU A 104 -0.60 1.16 -13.34
C GLU A 104 0.67 2.03 -13.41
N MET A 105 1.10 2.40 -14.61
CA MET A 105 2.29 3.24 -14.76
C MET A 105 2.05 4.64 -14.17
N ILE A 106 0.90 5.22 -14.45
CA ILE A 106 0.54 6.55 -13.94
C ILE A 106 0.34 6.47 -12.43
N VAL A 107 -0.36 5.46 -11.94
CA VAL A 107 -0.58 5.26 -10.51
C VAL A 107 0.75 5.16 -9.77
N GLN A 108 1.69 4.36 -10.29
CA GLN A 108 2.98 4.20 -9.65
C GLN A 108 3.80 5.49 -9.69
N ALA A 109 3.75 6.23 -10.79
CA ALA A 109 4.45 7.51 -10.90
C ALA A 109 3.90 8.52 -9.89
N LEU A 110 2.58 8.60 -9.74
CA LEU A 110 1.95 9.49 -8.77
C LEU A 110 2.29 9.08 -7.33
N ALA A 111 2.31 7.79 -7.04
CA ALA A 111 2.67 7.29 -5.71
C ALA A 111 4.11 7.66 -5.36
N ASN A 112 5.03 7.47 -6.31
CA ASN A 112 6.43 7.83 -6.12
C ASN A 112 6.58 9.34 -5.87
N PHE A 113 5.84 10.16 -6.65
CA PHE A 113 5.85 11.61 -6.50
C PHE A 113 5.36 12.01 -5.09
N MET A 114 4.25 11.45 -4.65
CA MET A 114 3.68 11.77 -3.34
C MET A 114 4.62 11.38 -2.21
N ARG A 115 5.20 10.18 -2.29
CA ARG A 115 6.17 9.74 -1.27
C ARG A 115 7.36 10.68 -1.21
N GLU A 116 7.90 11.06 -2.35
CA GLU A 116 9.03 11.98 -2.42
C GLU A 116 8.68 13.35 -1.88
N PHE A 117 7.51 13.87 -2.28
CA PHE A 117 7.01 15.16 -1.79
C PHE A 117 6.88 15.16 -0.27
N GLU A 118 6.23 14.14 0.29
CA GLU A 118 6.01 14.04 1.74
C GLU A 118 7.33 13.92 2.52
N THR A 119 8.33 13.27 1.92
CA THR A 119 9.63 13.06 2.56
C THR A 119 10.49 14.32 2.52
N THR A 120 10.36 15.14 1.45
CA THR A 120 11.26 16.28 1.22
C THR A 120 10.64 17.64 1.50
N LYS A 121 9.34 17.73 1.73
CA LYS A 121 8.68 19.02 2.01
C LYS A 121 9.24 19.65 3.29
N LYS A 122 9.34 20.96 3.28
CA LYS A 122 9.84 21.73 4.42
C LYS A 122 8.74 22.58 5.04
#